data_132f89a78cc2d85376e217ff8849972a
#
_entry.id   132f89a78cc2d85376e217ff8849972a
#
_cell.length_a   1.000
_cell.length_b   1.000
_cell.length_c   1.000
_cell.angle_alpha   90.00
_cell.angle_beta   90.00
_cell.angle_gamma   90.00
#
_symmetry.space_group_name_H-M   'P 1'
#
loop_
_entity.id
_entity.type
_entity.pdbx_description
1 polymer ?
#
loop_
_entity_poly.entity_id
_entity_poly.type
_entity_poly.pdbx_seq_one_letter_code
_entity_poly.pdbx_strand_id
1 'polypeptide(L)'
;MPIVSESELVAAITRDRAAKKRIALAAACFDVLGMDDVRALQTARAQADRLVVAVLDDGAVRARLGEGRPVVKLEDRAEIVDAVRGVDYVIVCARADVDRLASLLAPDVRA
;
A
#
# COMPACT_ATOMS: atom_id res chain seq x y z
N MET A 1 -8.50 11.25 5.26
CA MET A 1 -8.52 9.79 5.42
C MET A 1 -7.33 9.20 4.70
N PRO A 2 -6.51 8.42 5.37
CA PRO A 2 -5.36 7.79 4.72
C PRO A 2 -5.72 6.67 3.75
N ILE A 3 -6.91 6.05 3.87
CA ILE A 3 -7.41 5.11 2.87
C ILE A 3 -8.08 5.92 1.77
N VAL A 4 -7.52 5.90 0.57
CA VAL A 4 -7.89 6.84 -0.49
C VAL A 4 -8.27 6.11 -1.78
N SER A 5 -9.03 6.81 -2.65
CA SER A 5 -9.26 6.37 -4.02
C SER A 5 -8.03 6.67 -4.88
N GLU A 6 -7.99 6.11 -6.09
CA GLU A 6 -6.89 6.36 -7.02
C GLU A 6 -6.77 7.86 -7.36
N SER A 7 -7.88 8.53 -7.62
CA SER A 7 -7.85 9.96 -7.96
C SER A 7 -7.38 10.82 -6.78
N GLU A 8 -7.81 10.49 -5.57
CA GLU A 8 -7.34 11.17 -4.37
C GLU A 8 -5.84 10.95 -4.15
N LEU A 9 -5.37 9.72 -4.39
CA LEU A 9 -3.95 9.38 -4.27
C LEU A 9 -3.12 10.16 -5.28
N VAL A 10 -3.53 10.19 -6.54
CA VAL A 10 -2.81 10.94 -7.58
C VAL A 10 -2.71 12.42 -7.21
N ALA A 11 -3.80 13.01 -6.72
CA ALA A 11 -3.79 14.41 -6.28
C ALA A 11 -2.80 14.62 -5.11
N ALA A 12 -2.81 13.72 -4.13
CA ALA A 12 -1.92 13.80 -2.98
C ALA A 12 -0.44 13.67 -3.39
N ILE A 13 -0.13 12.69 -4.26
CA ILE A 13 1.23 12.47 -4.74
C ILE A 13 1.71 13.65 -5.59
N THR A 14 0.83 14.23 -6.40
CA THR A 14 1.17 15.42 -7.17
C THR A 14 1.60 16.57 -6.26
N ARG A 15 0.87 16.79 -5.17
CA ARG A 15 1.24 17.81 -4.16
C ARG A 15 2.57 17.48 -3.49
N ASP A 16 2.77 16.21 -3.11
CA ASP A 16 4.00 15.78 -2.46
C ASP A 16 5.21 15.96 -3.40
N ARG A 17 5.05 15.62 -4.67
CA ARG A 17 6.10 15.82 -5.67
C ARG A 17 6.43 17.29 -5.87
N ALA A 18 5.42 18.16 -5.89
CA ALA A 18 5.64 19.60 -5.98
C ALA A 18 6.44 20.13 -4.78
N ALA A 19 6.29 19.49 -3.62
CA ALA A 19 7.06 19.79 -2.41
C ALA A 19 8.40 19.03 -2.37
N LYS A 20 8.77 18.34 -3.45
CA LYS A 20 10.04 17.57 -3.61
C LYS A 20 10.15 16.40 -2.63
N LYS A 21 9.02 15.79 -2.28
CA LYS A 21 8.99 14.60 -1.43
C LYS A 21 9.30 13.36 -2.25
N ARG A 22 10.09 12.45 -1.68
CA ARG A 22 10.34 11.14 -2.27
C ARG A 22 9.22 10.21 -1.87
N ILE A 23 8.82 9.35 -2.80
CA ILE A 23 7.66 8.45 -2.65
C ILE A 23 8.12 7.00 -2.68
N ALA A 24 7.70 6.23 -1.68
CA ALA A 24 7.87 4.77 -1.67
C ALA A 24 6.51 4.11 -1.90
N LEU A 25 6.51 3.00 -2.62
CA LEU A 25 5.32 2.17 -2.84
C LEU A 25 5.60 0.75 -2.39
N ALA A 26 4.73 0.21 -1.56
CA ALA A 26 4.72 -1.20 -1.17
C ALA A 26 3.36 -1.80 -1.52
N ALA A 27 3.35 -3.02 -2.03
CA ALA A 27 2.11 -3.71 -2.39
C ALA A 27 2.18 -5.16 -1.90
N ALA A 28 1.17 -5.61 -1.16
CA ALA A 28 1.08 -6.97 -0.67
C ALA A 28 -0.31 -7.31 -0.17
N CYS A 29 -0.50 -8.56 0.19
CA CYS A 29 -1.78 -9.07 0.71
C CYS A 29 -2.06 -8.58 2.14
N PHE A 30 -1.08 -8.65 3.01
CA PHE A 30 -1.21 -8.27 4.43
C PHE A 30 -2.37 -8.98 5.11
N ASP A 31 -2.56 -10.30 4.83
CA ASP A 31 -3.70 -11.03 5.39
C ASP A 31 -3.60 -11.16 6.91
N VAL A 32 -2.43 -11.56 7.40
CA VAL A 32 -2.13 -11.52 8.83
C VAL A 32 -0.87 -10.68 8.98
N LEU A 33 -1.02 -9.47 9.48
CA LEU A 33 0.09 -8.53 9.60
C LEU A 33 0.97 -8.91 10.79
N GLY A 34 2.18 -9.33 10.50
CA GLY A 34 3.18 -9.66 11.53
C GLY A 34 4.25 -8.58 11.65
N MET A 35 5.17 -8.77 12.58
CA MET A 35 6.25 -7.80 12.81
C MET A 35 7.18 -7.66 11.60
N ASP A 36 7.36 -8.73 10.81
CA ASP A 36 8.17 -8.64 9.60
C ASP A 36 7.56 -7.68 8.58
N ASP A 37 6.22 -7.72 8.45
CA ASP A 37 5.51 -6.79 7.56
C ASP A 37 5.63 -5.35 8.07
N VAL A 38 5.46 -5.14 9.36
CA VAL A 38 5.59 -3.82 9.98
C VAL A 38 6.98 -3.26 9.75
N ARG A 39 8.02 -4.07 9.98
CA ARG A 39 9.41 -3.65 9.78
C ARG A 39 9.71 -3.34 8.31
N ALA A 40 9.19 -4.15 7.40
CA ALA A 40 9.37 -3.91 5.96
C ALA A 40 8.76 -2.57 5.55
N LEU A 41 7.56 -2.27 6.03
CA LEU A 41 6.90 -1.00 5.75
C LEU A 41 7.68 0.18 6.34
N GLN A 42 8.16 0.05 7.56
CA GLN A 42 8.94 1.11 8.21
C GLN A 42 10.30 1.31 7.53
N THR A 43 10.93 0.24 7.05
CA THR A 43 12.17 0.32 6.28
C THR A 43 11.94 1.07 4.96
N ALA A 44 10.85 0.76 4.26
CA ALA A 44 10.49 1.45 3.04
C ALA A 44 10.26 2.95 3.31
N ARG A 45 9.54 3.28 4.37
CA ARG A 45 9.27 4.67 4.75
C ARG A 45 10.56 5.42 5.10
N ALA A 46 11.52 4.75 5.71
CA ALA A 46 12.80 5.39 6.05
C ALA A 46 13.61 5.81 4.82
N GLN A 47 13.32 5.23 3.65
CA GLN A 47 14.01 5.55 2.40
C GLN A 47 13.32 6.66 1.60
N ALA A 48 12.19 7.16 2.08
CA ALA A 48 11.40 8.15 1.36
C ALA A 48 10.69 9.08 2.35
N ASP A 49 10.01 10.08 1.84
CA ASP A 49 9.27 11.05 2.67
C ASP A 49 7.80 10.65 2.84
N ARG A 50 7.29 9.84 1.92
CA ARG A 50 5.92 9.31 1.96
C ARG A 50 5.92 7.84 1.58
N LEU A 51 5.07 7.07 2.24
CA LEU A 51 4.86 5.66 1.91
C LEU A 51 3.40 5.44 1.50
N VAL A 52 3.23 4.93 0.29
CA VAL A 52 1.95 4.45 -0.23
C VAL A 52 1.93 2.94 -0.10
N VAL A 53 0.88 2.40 0.49
CA VAL A 53 0.71 0.95 0.61
C VAL A 53 -0.52 0.52 -0.19
N ALA A 54 -0.32 -0.34 -1.17
CA ALA A 54 -1.39 -0.96 -1.93
C ALA A 54 -1.74 -2.30 -1.28
N VAL A 55 -2.94 -2.39 -0.74
CA VAL A 55 -3.45 -3.61 -0.10
C VAL A 55 -4.26 -4.37 -1.13
N LEU A 56 -3.86 -5.60 -1.42
CA LEU A 56 -4.50 -6.41 -2.46
C LEU A 56 -5.86 -6.92 -1.99
N ASP A 57 -6.80 -6.99 -2.91
CA ASP A 57 -8.17 -7.41 -2.61
C ASP A 57 -8.25 -8.89 -2.20
N ASP A 58 -9.43 -9.32 -1.75
CA ASP A 58 -9.63 -10.70 -1.26
C ASP A 58 -9.44 -11.74 -2.36
N GLY A 59 -9.80 -11.41 -3.60
CA GLY A 59 -9.57 -12.28 -4.74
C GLY A 59 -8.09 -12.53 -5.00
N ALA A 60 -7.28 -11.48 -4.92
CA ALA A 60 -5.83 -11.60 -5.08
C ALA A 60 -5.21 -12.43 -3.94
N VAL A 61 -5.68 -12.24 -2.71
CA VAL A 61 -5.21 -13.02 -1.56
C VAL A 61 -5.52 -14.50 -1.74
N ARG A 62 -6.75 -14.81 -2.18
CA ARG A 62 -7.16 -16.20 -2.41
C ARG A 62 -6.33 -16.85 -3.51
N ALA A 63 -6.08 -16.12 -4.59
CA ALA A 63 -5.27 -16.63 -5.70
C ALA A 63 -3.84 -16.93 -5.28
N ARG A 64 -3.26 -16.12 -4.38
CA ARG A 64 -1.88 -16.29 -3.94
C ARG A 64 -1.72 -17.26 -2.78
N LEU A 65 -2.61 -17.21 -1.80
CA LEU A 65 -2.47 -17.96 -0.55
C LEU A 65 -3.38 -19.19 -0.45
N GLY A 66 -4.34 -19.34 -1.38
CA GLY A 66 -5.20 -20.52 -1.48
C GLY A 66 -6.56 -20.30 -0.85
N GLU A 67 -7.37 -21.37 -0.92
CA GLU A 67 -8.71 -21.37 -0.36
C GLU A 67 -8.65 -21.24 1.17
N GLY A 68 -9.70 -20.64 1.73
CA GLY A 68 -9.73 -20.36 3.15
C GLY A 68 -9.05 -19.03 3.51
N ARG A 69 -8.47 -18.36 2.54
CA ARG A 69 -7.86 -17.03 2.69
C ARG A 69 -8.65 -16.00 1.88
N PRO A 70 -8.78 -14.75 2.34
CA PRO A 70 -8.09 -14.18 3.51
C PRO A 70 -8.75 -14.62 4.82
N VAL A 71 -7.97 -14.62 5.88
CA VAL A 71 -8.45 -14.77 7.25
C VAL A 71 -9.05 -13.43 7.70
N VAL A 72 -8.42 -12.33 7.31
CA VAL A 72 -8.86 -10.97 7.61
C VAL A 72 -9.40 -10.33 6.34
N LYS A 73 -10.64 -9.85 6.37
CA LYS A 73 -11.28 -9.24 5.20
C LYS A 73 -10.62 -7.93 4.82
N LEU A 74 -10.79 -7.53 3.57
CA LEU A 74 -10.11 -6.37 2.98
C LEU A 74 -10.26 -5.08 3.79
N GLU A 75 -11.46 -4.76 4.23
CA GLU A 75 -11.71 -3.53 4.98
C GLU A 75 -10.87 -3.48 6.25
N ASP A 76 -10.79 -4.59 6.97
CA ASP A 76 -10.01 -4.68 8.20
C ASP A 76 -8.51 -4.70 7.92
N ARG A 77 -8.07 -5.37 6.85
CA ARG A 77 -6.66 -5.37 6.46
C ARG A 77 -6.18 -3.96 6.11
N ALA A 78 -6.99 -3.22 5.37
CA ALA A 78 -6.65 -1.85 5.01
C ALA A 78 -6.56 -0.95 6.25
N GLU A 79 -7.48 -1.09 7.19
CA GLU A 79 -7.45 -0.32 8.42
C GLU A 79 -6.25 -0.67 9.31
N ILE A 80 -5.88 -1.94 9.38
CA ILE A 80 -4.72 -2.38 10.15
C ILE A 80 -3.44 -1.80 9.56
N VAL A 81 -3.30 -1.86 8.23
CA VAL A 81 -2.15 -1.28 7.54
C VAL A 81 -2.08 0.23 7.77
N ASP A 82 -3.23 0.89 7.71
CA ASP A 82 -3.33 2.32 7.96
C ASP A 82 -2.87 2.71 9.37
N ALA A 83 -3.03 1.82 10.32
CA ALA A 83 -2.60 2.05 11.70
C ALA A 83 -1.09 1.87 11.90
N VAL A 84 -0.36 1.36 10.93
CA VAL A 84 1.08 1.19 11.04
C VAL A 84 1.78 2.55 10.95
N ARG A 85 2.63 2.82 11.92
CA ARG A 85 3.39 4.08 11.92
C ARG A 85 4.28 4.18 10.69
N GLY A 86 4.21 5.30 10.00
CA GLY A 86 4.98 5.56 8.79
C GLY A 86 4.21 5.37 7.50
N VAL A 87 3.03 4.76 7.55
CA VAL A 87 2.15 4.65 6.37
C VAL A 87 1.40 5.96 6.18
N ASP A 88 1.60 6.59 5.03
CA ASP A 88 0.98 7.88 4.72
C ASP A 88 -0.34 7.73 3.95
N TYR A 89 -0.39 6.79 3.00
CA TYR A 89 -1.58 6.54 2.19
C TYR A 89 -1.80 5.05 2.00
N VAL A 90 -3.05 4.61 2.08
CA VAL A 90 -3.45 3.23 1.79
C VAL A 90 -4.42 3.24 0.62
N ILE A 91 -4.16 2.41 -0.38
CA ILE A 91 -5.08 2.19 -1.51
C ILE A 91 -5.38 0.71 -1.63
N VAL A 92 -6.63 0.39 -1.90
CA VAL A 92 -7.07 -0.98 -2.18
C VAL A 92 -6.96 -1.23 -3.67
N CYS A 93 -6.43 -2.39 -4.05
CA CYS A 93 -6.05 -2.61 -5.43
C CYS A 93 -6.18 -4.10 -5.78
N ALA A 94 -6.62 -4.39 -7.01
CA ALA A 94 -6.56 -5.74 -7.55
C ALA A 94 -5.12 -6.05 -7.98
N ARG A 95 -4.73 -7.33 -7.96
CA ARG A 95 -3.37 -7.73 -8.35
C ARG A 95 -3.01 -7.25 -9.76
N ALA A 96 -3.97 -7.30 -10.68
CA ALA A 96 -3.75 -6.89 -12.07
C ALA A 96 -3.45 -5.39 -12.21
N ASP A 97 -3.82 -4.57 -11.24
CA ASP A 97 -3.67 -3.11 -11.29
C ASP A 97 -2.39 -2.60 -10.62
N VAL A 98 -1.62 -3.47 -9.96
CA VAL A 98 -0.42 -3.05 -9.22
C VAL A 98 0.61 -2.39 -10.13
N ASP A 99 0.90 -2.99 -11.28
CA ASP A 99 1.90 -2.44 -12.19
C ASP A 99 1.43 -1.12 -12.83
N ARG A 100 0.15 -1.04 -13.16
CA ARG A 100 -0.44 0.20 -13.67
C ARG A 100 -0.34 1.32 -12.63
N LEU A 101 -0.66 1.00 -11.39
CA LEU A 101 -0.55 1.95 -10.28
C LEU A 101 0.90 2.40 -10.08
N ALA A 102 1.84 1.47 -10.10
CA ALA A 102 3.26 1.79 -9.97
C ALA A 102 3.72 2.72 -11.10
N SER A 103 3.29 2.45 -12.34
CA SER A 103 3.62 3.33 -13.47
C SER A 103 3.03 4.72 -13.30
N LEU A 104 1.80 4.80 -12.80
CA LEU A 104 1.10 6.06 -12.59
C LEU A 104 1.78 6.91 -11.51
N LEU A 105 2.19 6.30 -10.41
CA LEU A 105 2.82 7.01 -9.28
C LEU A 105 4.31 7.25 -9.51
N ALA A 106 4.97 6.43 -10.30
CA ALA A 106 6.41 6.49 -10.56
C ALA A 106 7.20 6.65 -9.25
N PRO A 107 7.10 5.68 -8.31
CA PRO A 107 7.74 5.83 -7.00
C PRO A 107 9.26 5.83 -7.11
N ASP A 108 9.91 6.54 -6.19
CA ASP A 108 11.37 6.56 -6.08
C ASP A 108 11.90 5.24 -5.48
N VAL A 109 11.10 4.63 -4.61
CA VAL A 109 11.43 3.36 -3.95
C VAL A 109 10.25 2.41 -4.14
N ARG A 110 10.52 1.18 -4.55
CA ARG A 110 9.50 0.15 -4.67
C ARG A 110 9.90 -1.05 -3.81
N ALA A 111 9.11 -1.30 -2.78
CA ALA A 111 9.36 -2.40 -1.83
C ALA A 111 8.43 -3.58 -2.06
#